data_35d0e6e0ac793007a20f0ba074e4d918
#
_entry.id   35d0e6e0ac793007a20f0ba074e4d918
#
_cell.length_a   1.000
_cell.length_b   1.000
_cell.length_c   1.000
_cell.angle_alpha   90.00
_cell.angle_beta   90.00
_cell.angle_gamma   90.00
#
_symmetry.space_group_name_H-M   'P 1'
#
loop_
_entity.id
_entity.type
_entity.pdbx_description
1 polymer ?
#
loop_
_entity_poly.entity_id
_entity_poly.type
_entity_poly.pdbx_seq_one_letter_code
_entity_poly.pdbx_strand_id
1 'polypeptide(L)'
;MTVDLEDYFHVSAFANVVKPADWNTLESRVCQNTDRVLTLFEHAGVRATFFVLGWVADRFPHLVRRIHEAGHELASHSYDHGLVYDRTPDSFRADLQRARAAIGEAAGLRVAGYRAPSFSITERSLWALDVLASEGYSFDSSIYPIRHDRYGIPHWQRHIHTIDRGHGALWELPGSTVRYLGTNLPMGGGGYFRLLPYWWTHRGIRVLNEHENRPAIFYLHPWEIDPDQPRLNVGFVSKHRHYRNLDKTEGRLQRLLKDFKFGTVCEVLARSSA
;
A
#
# COMPACT_ATOMS: atom_id res chain seq x y z
N MET A 1 5.80 6.65 5.42
CA MET A 1 6.12 5.25 5.06
C MET A 1 4.86 4.42 5.15
N THR A 2 4.58 3.60 4.14
CA THR A 2 3.42 2.69 4.15
C THR A 2 3.84 1.29 3.74
N VAL A 3 3.12 0.29 4.26
CA VAL A 3 3.35 -1.14 3.96
C VAL A 3 2.02 -1.76 3.60
N ASP A 4 1.94 -2.41 2.44
CA ASP A 4 0.77 -3.20 2.06
C ASP A 4 1.03 -4.62 2.56
N LEU A 5 0.34 -5.01 3.65
CA LEU A 5 0.56 -6.27 4.36
C LEU A 5 -0.11 -7.42 3.65
N GLU A 6 0.62 -7.99 2.72
CA GLU A 6 0.21 -9.13 1.91
C GLU A 6 1.36 -10.11 1.68
N ASP A 7 1.05 -11.32 1.25
CA ASP A 7 2.03 -12.32 0.86
C ASP A 7 2.34 -12.25 -0.65
N TYR A 8 3.45 -12.83 -1.09
CA TYR A 8 3.92 -12.84 -2.48
C TYR A 8 2.88 -13.39 -3.47
N PHE A 9 1.98 -14.24 -3.04
CA PHE A 9 0.97 -14.85 -3.90
C PHE A 9 -0.34 -14.05 -4.01
N HIS A 10 -0.53 -13.00 -3.20
CA HIS A 10 -1.73 -12.16 -3.28
C HIS A 10 -1.69 -11.19 -4.47
N VAL A 11 -0.51 -10.98 -5.06
CA VAL A 11 -0.33 -9.98 -6.12
C VAL A 11 -1.22 -10.25 -7.33
N SER A 12 -1.92 -9.22 -7.82
CA SER A 12 -2.82 -9.32 -8.98
C SER A 12 -2.14 -9.84 -10.25
N ALA A 13 -0.80 -9.74 -10.35
CA ALA A 13 -0.04 -10.31 -11.46
C ALA A 13 -0.09 -11.85 -11.51
N PHE A 14 -0.49 -12.50 -10.42
CA PHE A 14 -0.60 -13.96 -10.31
C PHE A 14 -2.04 -14.48 -10.29
N ALA A 15 -3.04 -13.60 -10.37
CA ALA A 15 -4.46 -13.96 -10.29
C ALA A 15 -4.91 -15.02 -11.33
N ASN A 16 -4.16 -15.18 -12.44
CA ASN A 16 -4.45 -16.21 -13.44
C ASN A 16 -3.99 -17.62 -13.00
N VAL A 17 -3.03 -17.74 -12.09
CA VAL A 17 -2.41 -19.00 -11.66
C VAL A 17 -2.64 -19.32 -10.19
N VAL A 18 -2.98 -18.33 -9.37
CA VAL A 18 -3.31 -18.47 -7.95
C VAL A 18 -4.70 -17.90 -7.71
N LYS A 19 -5.59 -18.71 -7.18
CA LYS A 19 -6.94 -18.26 -6.80
C LYS A 19 -7.02 -18.08 -5.28
N PRO A 20 -7.94 -17.25 -4.77
CA PRO A 20 -8.12 -17.10 -3.31
C PRO A 20 -8.34 -18.42 -2.57
N ALA A 21 -8.97 -19.41 -3.22
CA ALA A 21 -9.16 -20.76 -2.66
C ALA A 21 -7.84 -21.51 -2.41
N ASP A 22 -6.77 -21.15 -3.14
CA ASP A 22 -5.46 -21.83 -3.04
C ASP A 22 -4.59 -21.25 -1.92
N TRP A 23 -4.91 -20.05 -1.41
CA TRP A 23 -4.03 -19.32 -0.47
C TRP A 23 -3.70 -20.10 0.81
N ASN A 24 -4.64 -20.90 1.30
CA ASN A 24 -4.41 -21.74 2.49
C ASN A 24 -3.46 -22.93 2.24
N THR A 25 -3.19 -23.27 0.98
CA THR A 25 -2.31 -24.39 0.59
C THR A 25 -0.90 -23.93 0.23
N LEU A 26 -0.71 -22.61 0.03
CA LEU A 26 0.60 -22.05 -0.30
C LEU A 26 1.42 -21.79 0.97
N GLU A 27 2.74 -21.92 0.85
CA GLU A 27 3.66 -21.52 1.90
C GLU A 27 3.55 -20.01 2.15
N SER A 28 3.03 -19.64 3.31
CA SER A 28 2.97 -18.22 3.69
C SER A 28 4.30 -17.76 4.27
N ARG A 29 4.76 -16.61 3.78
CA ARG A 29 6.00 -15.95 4.20
C ARG A 29 5.75 -14.57 4.82
N VAL A 30 4.48 -14.18 4.94
CA VAL A 30 4.10 -12.84 5.43
C VAL A 30 4.63 -12.55 6.83
N CYS A 31 4.58 -13.51 7.75
CA CYS A 31 5.06 -13.30 9.12
C CYS A 31 6.57 -13.00 9.16
N GLN A 32 7.38 -13.91 8.61
CA GLN A 32 8.85 -13.75 8.63
C GLN A 32 9.32 -12.50 7.87
N ASN A 33 8.67 -12.18 6.74
CA ASN A 33 9.04 -11.01 5.96
C ASN A 33 8.63 -9.71 6.68
N THR A 34 7.47 -9.71 7.34
CA THR A 34 7.04 -8.58 8.16
C THR A 34 7.96 -8.37 9.35
N ASP A 35 8.42 -9.45 10.01
CA ASP A 35 9.37 -9.35 11.11
C ASP A 35 10.68 -8.67 10.68
N ARG A 36 11.17 -9.01 9.48
CA ARG A 36 12.35 -8.33 8.91
C ARG A 36 12.08 -6.85 8.68
N VAL A 37 10.90 -6.48 8.14
CA VAL A 37 10.51 -5.07 7.94
C VAL A 37 10.42 -4.34 9.27
N LEU A 38 9.78 -4.93 10.30
CA LEU A 38 9.67 -4.33 11.64
C LEU A 38 11.04 -4.10 12.26
N THR A 39 11.97 -5.06 12.16
CA THR A 39 13.35 -4.91 12.63
C THR A 39 14.07 -3.75 11.94
N LEU A 40 13.90 -3.59 10.62
CA LEU A 40 14.48 -2.47 9.88
C LEU A 40 13.91 -1.13 10.33
N PHE A 41 12.61 -1.05 10.59
CA PHE A 41 11.94 0.17 11.05
C PHE A 41 12.33 0.51 12.48
N GLU A 42 12.42 -0.47 13.38
CA GLU A 42 12.90 -0.30 14.76
C GLU A 42 14.30 0.28 14.78
N HIS A 43 15.25 -0.32 14.05
CA HIS A 43 16.64 0.16 13.97
C HIS A 43 16.75 1.58 13.39
N ALA A 44 15.81 1.98 12.52
CA ALA A 44 15.78 3.32 11.93
C ALA A 44 14.93 4.32 12.74
N GLY A 45 14.25 3.90 13.80
CA GLY A 45 13.32 4.74 14.58
C GLY A 45 12.11 5.21 13.74
N VAL A 46 11.66 4.41 12.77
CA VAL A 46 10.58 4.75 11.83
C VAL A 46 9.27 4.09 12.23
N ARG A 47 8.19 4.88 12.28
CA ARG A 47 6.82 4.38 12.32
C ARG A 47 6.22 4.44 10.92
N ALA A 48 5.36 3.48 10.61
CA ALA A 48 4.72 3.33 9.30
C ALA A 48 3.23 3.02 9.46
N THR A 49 2.47 3.22 8.37
CA THR A 49 1.08 2.77 8.26
C THR A 49 1.05 1.45 7.50
N PHE A 50 0.52 0.41 8.12
CA PHE A 50 0.33 -0.91 7.51
C PHE A 50 -1.12 -1.02 7.01
N PHE A 51 -1.28 -1.11 5.70
CA PHE A 51 -2.54 -1.45 5.06
C PHE A 51 -2.69 -2.97 5.07
N VAL A 52 -3.53 -3.45 5.96
CA VAL A 52 -3.65 -4.88 6.29
C VAL A 52 -4.71 -5.53 5.44
N LEU A 53 -4.36 -6.62 4.76
CA LEU A 53 -5.31 -7.48 4.09
C LEU A 53 -6.13 -8.24 5.16
N GLY A 54 -7.47 -8.19 5.08
CA GLY A 54 -8.33 -8.82 6.09
C GLY A 54 -8.09 -10.34 6.20
N TRP A 55 -7.81 -11.03 5.09
CA TRP A 55 -7.41 -12.43 5.10
C TRP A 55 -6.15 -12.69 5.94
N VAL A 56 -5.16 -11.77 5.87
CA VAL A 56 -3.95 -11.87 6.71
C VAL A 56 -4.29 -11.66 8.17
N ALA A 57 -5.20 -10.72 8.48
CA ALA A 57 -5.64 -10.47 9.85
C ALA A 57 -6.35 -11.70 10.46
N ASP A 58 -7.24 -12.35 9.73
CA ASP A 58 -7.90 -13.59 10.16
C ASP A 58 -6.92 -14.75 10.35
N ARG A 59 -5.99 -14.90 9.44
CA ARG A 59 -5.05 -16.01 9.42
C ARG A 59 -3.90 -15.87 10.42
N PHE A 60 -3.45 -14.62 10.63
CA PHE A 60 -2.29 -14.29 11.44
C PHE A 60 -2.57 -13.12 12.40
N PRO A 61 -3.60 -13.22 13.28
CA PRO A 61 -4.00 -12.10 14.16
C PRO A 61 -2.87 -11.64 15.09
N HIS A 62 -2.00 -12.56 15.50
CA HIS A 62 -0.82 -12.25 16.31
C HIS A 62 0.18 -11.32 15.58
N LEU A 63 0.29 -11.44 14.26
CA LEU A 63 1.14 -10.56 13.45
C LEU A 63 0.59 -9.13 13.47
N VAL A 64 -0.71 -8.98 13.24
CA VAL A 64 -1.38 -7.66 13.20
C VAL A 64 -1.28 -6.97 14.56
N ARG A 65 -1.49 -7.73 15.65
CA ARG A 65 -1.33 -7.22 17.02
C ARG A 65 0.10 -6.74 17.28
N ARG A 66 1.10 -7.52 16.90
CA ARG A 66 2.52 -7.17 17.06
C ARG A 66 2.90 -5.90 16.29
N ILE A 67 2.38 -5.71 15.06
CA ILE A 67 2.58 -4.48 14.28
C ILE A 67 2.02 -3.28 15.07
N HIS A 68 0.83 -3.40 15.65
CA HIS A 68 0.21 -2.36 16.44
C HIS A 68 1.00 -2.08 17.74
N GLU A 69 1.37 -3.11 18.47
CA GLU A 69 2.16 -3.01 19.72
C GLU A 69 3.55 -2.40 19.49
N ALA A 70 4.13 -2.55 18.29
CA ALA A 70 5.35 -1.87 17.87
C ALA A 70 5.15 -0.37 17.54
N GLY A 71 3.94 0.16 17.71
CA GLY A 71 3.62 1.58 17.52
C GLY A 71 3.34 1.99 16.07
N HIS A 72 3.12 1.03 15.17
CA HIS A 72 2.71 1.31 13.81
C HIS A 72 1.19 1.54 13.70
N GLU A 73 0.79 2.33 12.71
CA GLU A 73 -0.60 2.57 12.37
C GLU A 73 -1.15 1.43 11.51
N LEU A 74 -2.40 1.00 11.79
CA LEU A 74 -3.11 0.00 11.00
C LEU A 74 -4.20 0.66 10.15
N ALA A 75 -4.30 0.24 8.90
CA ALA A 75 -5.32 0.62 7.94
C ALA A 75 -5.79 -0.62 7.16
N SER A 76 -6.86 -0.52 6.39
CA SER A 76 -7.44 -1.64 5.64
C SER A 76 -6.90 -1.71 4.21
N HIS A 77 -6.64 -2.94 3.74
CA HIS A 77 -6.27 -3.26 2.35
C HIS A 77 -7.27 -4.20 1.68
N SER A 78 -8.59 -3.99 1.91
CA SER A 78 -9.62 -4.99 1.55
C SER A 78 -9.50 -6.30 2.35
N TYR A 79 -10.43 -7.24 2.10
CA TYR A 79 -10.38 -8.55 2.75
C TYR A 79 -9.63 -9.59 1.90
N ASP A 80 -9.98 -9.70 0.60
CA ASP A 80 -9.57 -10.77 -0.30
C ASP A 80 -8.69 -10.31 -1.47
N HIS A 81 -8.11 -9.11 -1.39
CA HIS A 81 -7.30 -8.49 -2.44
C HIS A 81 -8.02 -8.33 -3.81
N GLY A 82 -9.36 -8.32 -3.80
CA GLY A 82 -10.18 -8.11 -5.00
C GLY A 82 -10.09 -6.68 -5.51
N LEU A 83 -10.02 -6.52 -6.84
CA LEU A 83 -9.90 -5.21 -7.47
C LEU A 83 -11.21 -4.43 -7.37
N VAL A 84 -11.15 -3.18 -6.95
CA VAL A 84 -12.36 -2.35 -6.70
C VAL A 84 -13.20 -2.16 -7.95
N TYR A 85 -12.57 -1.96 -9.11
CA TYR A 85 -13.31 -1.80 -10.37
C TYR A 85 -14.03 -3.07 -10.88
N ASP A 86 -13.77 -4.23 -10.27
CA ASP A 86 -14.47 -5.50 -10.57
C ASP A 86 -15.60 -5.78 -9.56
N ARG A 87 -15.87 -4.84 -8.63
CA ARG A 87 -16.90 -4.93 -7.59
C ARG A 87 -18.09 -4.01 -7.88
N THR A 88 -19.20 -4.30 -7.21
CA THR A 88 -20.33 -3.36 -7.05
C THR A 88 -20.14 -2.57 -5.73
N PRO A 89 -20.83 -1.42 -5.57
CA PRO A 89 -20.83 -0.69 -4.30
C PRO A 89 -21.19 -1.56 -3.08
N ASP A 90 -22.19 -2.45 -3.20
CA ASP A 90 -22.62 -3.32 -2.11
C ASP A 90 -21.58 -4.40 -1.78
N SER A 91 -20.99 -5.05 -2.80
CA SER A 91 -19.93 -6.04 -2.59
C SER A 91 -18.65 -5.41 -2.04
N PHE A 92 -18.35 -4.17 -2.42
CA PHE A 92 -17.26 -3.42 -1.87
C PHE A 92 -17.49 -3.04 -0.40
N ARG A 93 -18.71 -2.58 -0.06
CA ARG A 93 -19.12 -2.31 1.32
C ARG A 93 -18.97 -3.54 2.22
N ALA A 94 -19.45 -4.69 1.76
CA ALA A 94 -19.33 -5.95 2.50
C ALA A 94 -17.87 -6.35 2.72
N ASP A 95 -17.01 -6.16 1.72
CA ASP A 95 -15.56 -6.40 1.83
C ASP A 95 -14.89 -5.48 2.86
N LEU A 96 -15.21 -4.18 2.84
CA LEU A 96 -14.71 -3.20 3.79
C LEU A 96 -15.09 -3.56 5.23
N GLN A 97 -16.35 -3.92 5.45
CA GLN A 97 -16.87 -4.29 6.77
C GLN A 97 -16.19 -5.57 7.28
N ARG A 98 -16.02 -6.58 6.41
CA ARG A 98 -15.35 -7.83 6.75
C ARG A 98 -13.87 -7.59 7.09
N ALA A 99 -13.14 -6.82 6.27
CA ALA A 99 -11.75 -6.49 6.53
C ALA A 99 -11.58 -5.73 7.85
N ARG A 100 -12.45 -4.75 8.09
CA ARG A 100 -12.43 -3.95 9.33
C ARG A 100 -12.70 -4.80 10.57
N ALA A 101 -13.64 -5.76 10.49
CA ALA A 101 -13.92 -6.69 11.58
C ALA A 101 -12.69 -7.55 11.90
N ALA A 102 -12.08 -8.19 10.89
CA ALA A 102 -10.91 -9.03 11.06
C ALA A 102 -9.72 -8.27 11.69
N ILE A 103 -9.43 -7.07 11.21
CA ILE A 103 -8.35 -6.23 11.76
C ILE A 103 -8.69 -5.78 13.18
N GLY A 104 -9.96 -5.39 13.43
CA GLY A 104 -10.45 -4.98 14.73
C GLY A 104 -10.35 -6.09 15.77
N GLU A 105 -10.71 -7.32 15.44
CA GLU A 105 -10.58 -8.50 16.31
C GLU A 105 -9.11 -8.81 16.62
N ALA A 106 -8.23 -8.67 15.64
CA ALA A 106 -6.81 -8.94 15.81
C ALA A 106 -6.11 -7.91 16.71
N ALA A 107 -6.42 -6.63 16.59
CA ALA A 107 -5.68 -5.53 17.22
C ALA A 107 -6.48 -4.73 18.27
N GLY A 108 -7.77 -4.97 18.43
CA GLY A 108 -8.61 -4.26 19.42
C GLY A 108 -8.91 -2.81 19.06
N LEU A 109 -8.83 -2.43 17.77
CA LEU A 109 -9.05 -1.04 17.31
C LEU A 109 -9.91 -0.98 16.05
N ARG A 110 -10.47 0.22 15.79
CA ARG A 110 -11.14 0.51 14.52
C ARG A 110 -10.17 1.20 13.57
N VAL A 111 -9.92 0.60 12.39
CA VAL A 111 -9.12 1.24 11.35
C VAL A 111 -9.90 2.37 10.66
N ALA A 112 -9.21 3.48 10.42
CA ALA A 112 -9.78 4.68 9.81
C ALA A 112 -9.28 4.92 8.38
N GLY A 113 -8.27 4.19 7.92
CA GLY A 113 -7.66 4.36 6.61
C GLY A 113 -7.91 3.17 5.68
N TYR A 114 -7.85 3.44 4.36
CA TYR A 114 -8.00 2.45 3.33
C TYR A 114 -6.98 2.62 2.21
N ARG A 115 -6.57 1.51 1.60
CA ARG A 115 -5.88 1.46 0.31
C ARG A 115 -6.43 0.32 -0.51
N ALA A 116 -6.85 0.60 -1.75
CA ALA A 116 -7.33 -0.43 -2.66
C ALA A 116 -6.19 -1.34 -3.14
N PRO A 117 -6.40 -2.66 -3.19
CA PRO A 117 -5.49 -3.58 -3.85
C PRO A 117 -5.10 -3.09 -5.24
N SER A 118 -3.79 -3.09 -5.53
CA SER A 118 -3.22 -2.66 -6.81
C SER A 118 -3.65 -1.25 -7.26
N PHE A 119 -3.94 -0.33 -6.33
CA PHE A 119 -4.43 1.02 -6.65
C PHE A 119 -5.67 1.01 -7.58
N SER A 120 -6.59 0.08 -7.34
CA SER A 120 -7.72 -0.23 -8.23
C SER A 120 -8.91 0.72 -8.12
N ILE A 121 -8.81 1.85 -7.42
CA ILE A 121 -9.74 2.97 -7.60
C ILE A 121 -9.28 3.75 -8.84
N THR A 122 -10.10 3.69 -9.88
CA THR A 122 -9.89 4.31 -11.19
C THR A 122 -11.08 5.17 -11.57
N GLU A 123 -11.06 5.84 -12.72
CA GLU A 123 -12.20 6.64 -13.18
C GLU A 123 -13.53 5.86 -13.19
N ARG A 124 -13.48 4.55 -13.47
CA ARG A 124 -14.67 3.68 -13.49
C ARG A 124 -15.20 3.30 -12.11
N SER A 125 -14.38 3.48 -11.08
CA SER A 125 -14.71 3.07 -9.70
C SER A 125 -14.61 4.21 -8.68
N LEU A 126 -14.73 5.47 -9.12
CA LEU A 126 -14.73 6.64 -8.23
C LEU A 126 -15.89 6.64 -7.22
N TRP A 127 -16.98 5.89 -7.49
CA TRP A 127 -18.04 5.59 -6.55
C TRP A 127 -17.55 4.95 -5.24
N ALA A 128 -16.38 4.31 -5.27
CA ALA A 128 -15.79 3.71 -4.08
C ALA A 128 -15.44 4.75 -2.99
N LEU A 129 -15.12 5.98 -3.39
CA LEU A 129 -14.87 7.08 -2.46
C LEU A 129 -16.13 7.46 -1.67
N ASP A 130 -17.30 7.39 -2.30
CA ASP A 130 -18.59 7.62 -1.63
C ASP A 130 -18.87 6.51 -0.60
N VAL A 131 -18.58 5.25 -0.97
CA VAL A 131 -18.71 4.12 -0.05
C VAL A 131 -17.75 4.25 1.13
N LEU A 132 -16.48 4.58 0.89
CA LEU A 132 -15.48 4.79 1.96
C LEU A 132 -15.93 5.88 2.93
N ALA A 133 -16.36 7.04 2.42
CA ALA A 133 -16.86 8.14 3.25
C ALA A 133 -18.10 7.72 4.06
N SER A 134 -19.08 7.04 3.43
CA SER A 134 -20.29 6.56 4.12
C SER A 134 -19.99 5.49 5.18
N GLU A 135 -18.96 4.67 4.99
CA GLU A 135 -18.48 3.71 6.01
C GLU A 135 -17.61 4.35 7.09
N GLY A 136 -17.38 5.66 7.02
CA GLY A 136 -16.65 6.44 8.03
C GLY A 136 -15.15 6.18 8.01
N TYR A 137 -14.57 5.95 6.83
CA TYR A 137 -13.12 6.04 6.63
C TYR A 137 -12.70 7.51 6.62
N SER A 138 -11.58 7.82 7.25
CA SER A 138 -11.05 9.19 7.36
C SER A 138 -10.06 9.50 6.24
N PHE A 139 -9.35 8.48 5.73
CA PHE A 139 -8.42 8.65 4.62
C PHE A 139 -8.40 7.45 3.67
N ASP A 140 -8.07 7.74 2.42
CA ASP A 140 -7.80 6.81 1.34
C ASP A 140 -6.42 7.06 0.73
N SER A 141 -5.80 6.00 0.21
CA SER A 141 -4.52 6.09 -0.51
C SER A 141 -4.54 5.17 -1.72
N SER A 142 -5.61 5.23 -2.49
CA SER A 142 -5.88 4.26 -3.56
C SER A 142 -5.66 4.78 -4.96
N ILE A 143 -5.53 6.11 -5.15
CA ILE A 143 -5.41 6.69 -6.47
C ILE A 143 -3.95 6.98 -6.80
N TYR A 144 -3.51 6.52 -7.97
CA TYR A 144 -2.18 6.83 -8.48
C TYR A 144 -2.29 7.77 -9.68
N PRO A 145 -1.77 9.00 -9.62
CA PRO A 145 -1.92 9.99 -10.70
C PRO A 145 -0.94 9.74 -11.85
N ILE A 146 -0.99 8.56 -12.45
CA ILE A 146 -0.17 8.13 -13.60
C ILE A 146 -1.00 7.46 -14.68
N ARG A 147 -0.43 7.33 -15.88
CA ARG A 147 -0.96 6.46 -16.92
C ARG A 147 -0.38 5.05 -16.73
N HIS A 148 -1.24 4.07 -16.47
CA HIS A 148 -0.89 2.67 -16.36
C HIS A 148 -1.97 1.79 -16.98
N ASP A 149 -1.61 0.56 -17.42
CA ASP A 149 -2.53 -0.37 -18.10
C ASP A 149 -3.63 -0.96 -17.19
N ARG A 150 -3.41 -1.00 -15.88
CA ARG A 150 -4.32 -1.61 -14.90
C ARG A 150 -4.95 -0.63 -13.92
N TYR A 151 -4.30 0.50 -13.67
CA TYR A 151 -4.72 1.47 -12.66
C TYR A 151 -4.28 2.89 -13.04
N GLY A 152 -4.61 3.84 -12.18
CA GLY A 152 -4.17 5.20 -12.29
C GLY A 152 -5.19 6.11 -12.95
N ILE A 153 -5.15 7.38 -12.53
CA ILE A 153 -5.92 8.50 -13.07
C ILE A 153 -4.92 9.62 -13.36
N PRO A 154 -4.41 9.75 -14.59
CA PRO A 154 -3.26 10.61 -14.92
C PRO A 154 -3.42 12.08 -14.55
N HIS A 155 -4.64 12.60 -14.58
CA HIS A 155 -4.97 13.99 -14.27
C HIS A 155 -5.45 14.20 -12.83
N TRP A 156 -5.43 13.15 -11.99
CA TRP A 156 -5.76 13.31 -10.58
C TRP A 156 -4.78 14.24 -9.86
N GLN A 157 -5.26 14.88 -8.80
CA GLN A 157 -4.42 15.73 -7.96
C GLN A 157 -3.26 14.94 -7.37
N ARG A 158 -2.02 15.44 -7.50
CA ARG A 158 -0.79 14.72 -7.13
C ARG A 158 -0.47 14.72 -5.65
N HIS A 159 -0.99 15.68 -4.92
CA HIS A 159 -0.67 15.93 -3.51
C HIS A 159 -1.85 15.55 -2.62
N ILE A 160 -1.57 15.39 -1.33
CA ILE A 160 -2.59 15.15 -0.31
C ILE A 160 -3.64 16.25 -0.38
N HIS A 161 -4.91 15.86 -0.41
CA HIS A 161 -6.05 16.75 -0.46
C HIS A 161 -7.29 16.11 0.16
N THR A 162 -8.30 16.89 0.46
CA THR A 162 -9.61 16.41 0.90
C THR A 162 -10.56 16.27 -0.27
N ILE A 163 -11.39 15.24 -0.20
CA ILE A 163 -12.51 14.99 -1.10
C ILE A 163 -13.79 15.08 -0.28
N ASP A 164 -14.71 15.97 -0.66
CA ASP A 164 -16.06 16.00 -0.11
C ASP A 164 -17.01 15.34 -1.10
N ARG A 165 -17.68 14.28 -0.64
CA ARG A 165 -18.65 13.51 -1.45
C ARG A 165 -20.04 13.50 -0.82
N GLY A 166 -20.32 14.46 0.04
CA GLY A 166 -21.63 14.57 0.72
C GLY A 166 -21.83 13.64 1.92
N HIS A 167 -20.83 12.84 2.26
CA HIS A 167 -20.82 11.95 3.42
C HIS A 167 -19.74 12.32 4.44
N GLY A 168 -19.15 13.51 4.32
CA GLY A 168 -18.01 13.98 5.10
C GLY A 168 -16.72 14.03 4.30
N ALA A 169 -15.72 14.71 4.87
CA ALA A 169 -14.43 14.87 4.22
C ALA A 169 -13.61 13.57 4.32
N LEU A 170 -13.13 13.08 3.18
CA LEU A 170 -12.19 11.98 3.06
C LEU A 170 -10.84 12.55 2.62
N TRP A 171 -9.76 12.29 3.35
CA TRP A 171 -8.43 12.61 2.89
C TRP A 171 -7.98 11.62 1.82
N GLU A 172 -7.52 12.13 0.68
CA GLU A 172 -6.85 11.31 -0.35
C GLU A 172 -5.35 11.56 -0.30
N LEU A 173 -4.59 10.46 -0.22
CA LEU A 173 -3.14 10.44 -0.23
C LEU A 173 -2.65 9.72 -1.51
N PRO A 174 -2.55 10.41 -2.64
CA PRO A 174 -2.24 9.77 -3.90
C PRO A 174 -0.83 9.16 -3.92
N GLY A 175 -0.65 8.12 -4.73
CA GLY A 175 0.67 7.55 -4.99
C GLY A 175 1.65 8.61 -5.50
N SER A 176 2.83 8.69 -4.91
CA SER A 176 3.77 9.78 -5.18
C SER A 176 4.37 9.73 -6.58
N THR A 177 4.36 10.88 -7.23
CA THR A 177 4.88 11.09 -8.59
C THR A 177 5.76 12.32 -8.66
N VAL A 178 6.70 12.33 -9.61
CA VAL A 178 7.39 13.53 -10.05
C VAL A 178 6.87 13.95 -11.41
N ARG A 179 6.75 15.27 -11.64
CA ARG A 179 6.30 15.78 -12.92
C ARG A 179 7.50 16.07 -13.83
N TYR A 180 7.48 15.47 -15.01
CA TYR A 180 8.51 15.67 -16.02
C TYR A 180 7.88 15.87 -17.40
N LEU A 181 8.18 16.98 -18.06
CA LEU A 181 7.61 17.37 -19.37
C LEU A 181 6.08 17.20 -19.44
N GLY A 182 5.38 17.66 -18.39
CA GLY A 182 3.92 17.57 -18.32
C GLY A 182 3.35 16.22 -17.92
N THR A 183 4.19 15.16 -17.80
CA THR A 183 3.77 13.80 -17.46
C THR A 183 4.15 13.48 -16.02
N ASN A 184 3.26 12.79 -15.31
CA ASN A 184 3.54 12.29 -13.97
C ASN A 184 4.24 10.94 -14.07
N LEU A 185 5.42 10.85 -13.46
CA LEU A 185 6.24 9.63 -13.43
C LEU A 185 6.25 9.04 -12.01
N PRO A 186 6.05 7.72 -11.86
CA PRO A 186 5.99 7.07 -10.56
C PRO A 186 7.36 7.02 -9.87
N MET A 187 7.37 7.21 -8.54
CA MET A 187 8.58 7.12 -7.74
C MET A 187 8.35 6.53 -6.33
N GLY A 188 7.10 6.31 -5.95
CA GLY A 188 6.67 6.10 -4.57
C GLY A 188 6.83 4.70 -3.99
N GLY A 189 7.54 3.76 -4.62
CA GLY A 189 7.76 2.43 -4.02
C GLY A 189 7.36 1.25 -4.89
N GLY A 190 7.13 0.10 -4.28
CA GLY A 190 6.71 -1.13 -4.92
C GLY A 190 7.62 -1.57 -6.07
N GLY A 191 7.02 -2.04 -7.17
CA GLY A 191 7.75 -2.45 -8.36
C GLY A 191 8.69 -1.37 -8.93
N TYR A 192 8.34 -0.10 -8.83
CA TYR A 192 9.18 1.00 -9.30
C TYR A 192 10.48 1.12 -8.49
N PHE A 193 10.42 0.90 -7.17
CA PHE A 193 11.60 0.91 -6.31
C PHE A 193 12.55 -0.25 -6.60
N ARG A 194 12.02 -1.41 -7.00
CA ARG A 194 12.82 -2.58 -7.38
C ARG A 194 13.39 -2.45 -8.79
N LEU A 195 12.61 -1.97 -9.75
CA LEU A 195 12.98 -1.95 -11.17
C LEU A 195 13.88 -0.77 -11.53
N LEU A 196 13.64 0.41 -10.95
CA LEU A 196 14.41 1.62 -11.24
C LEU A 196 15.64 1.72 -10.32
N PRO A 197 16.68 2.48 -10.72
CA PRO A 197 17.83 2.73 -9.85
C PRO A 197 17.41 3.50 -8.59
N TYR A 198 18.09 3.25 -7.47
CA TYR A 198 17.82 3.91 -6.18
C TYR A 198 17.78 5.45 -6.29
N TRP A 199 18.69 6.04 -7.06
CA TRP A 199 18.76 7.50 -7.23
C TRP A 199 17.46 8.11 -7.76
N TRP A 200 16.65 7.35 -8.50
CA TRP A 200 15.36 7.81 -9.01
C TRP A 200 14.37 8.11 -7.87
N THR A 201 14.17 7.14 -6.96
CA THR A 201 13.33 7.32 -5.78
C THR A 201 13.90 8.40 -4.86
N HIS A 202 15.20 8.38 -4.59
CA HIS A 202 15.87 9.38 -3.76
C HIS A 202 15.66 10.80 -4.30
N ARG A 203 15.93 11.03 -5.60
CA ARG A 203 15.71 12.33 -6.24
C ARG A 203 14.23 12.72 -6.23
N GLY A 204 13.32 11.78 -6.47
CA GLY A 204 11.89 12.03 -6.47
C GLY A 204 11.38 12.51 -5.11
N ILE A 205 11.79 11.85 -4.02
CA ILE A 205 11.41 12.27 -2.65
C ILE A 205 11.98 13.68 -2.36
N ARG A 206 13.23 13.95 -2.74
CA ARG A 206 13.81 15.28 -2.58
C ARG A 206 13.05 16.37 -3.34
N VAL A 207 12.64 16.08 -4.58
CA VAL A 207 11.84 17.04 -5.36
C VAL A 207 10.53 17.35 -4.64
N LEU A 208 9.81 16.34 -4.17
CA LEU A 208 8.58 16.56 -3.41
C LEU A 208 8.82 17.34 -2.11
N ASN A 209 9.80 16.94 -1.31
CA ASN A 209 10.02 17.52 0.01
C ASN A 209 10.66 18.92 -0.06
N GLU A 210 11.68 19.13 -0.92
CA GLU A 210 12.49 20.34 -0.94
C GLU A 210 12.01 21.39 -1.94
N HIS A 211 11.48 20.97 -3.09
CA HIS A 211 11.05 21.90 -4.15
C HIS A 211 9.54 22.12 -4.17
N GLU A 212 8.74 21.06 -3.91
CA GLU A 212 7.29 21.20 -3.90
C GLU A 212 6.75 21.43 -2.47
N ASN A 213 7.58 21.29 -1.43
CA ASN A 213 7.21 21.37 -0.01
C ASN A 213 6.02 20.45 0.33
N ARG A 214 6.08 19.22 -0.15
CA ARG A 214 5.03 18.21 0.02
C ARG A 214 5.59 16.89 0.53
N PRO A 215 4.87 16.17 1.40
CA PRO A 215 5.28 14.84 1.83
C PRO A 215 5.18 13.84 0.68
N ALA A 216 6.11 12.88 0.65
CA ALA A 216 6.06 11.76 -0.26
C ALA A 216 5.42 10.54 0.40
N ILE A 217 4.51 9.86 -0.32
CA ILE A 217 3.98 8.55 0.05
C ILE A 217 4.89 7.49 -0.58
N PHE A 218 5.53 6.69 0.27
CA PHE A 218 6.32 5.55 -0.16
C PHE A 218 5.68 4.26 0.34
N TYR A 219 5.55 3.26 -0.53
CA TYR A 219 4.96 1.97 -0.18
C TYR A 219 5.89 0.81 -0.52
N LEU A 220 5.78 -0.26 0.24
CA LEU A 220 6.41 -1.54 -0.02
C LEU A 220 5.51 -2.68 0.45
N HIS A 221 5.82 -3.88 -0.04
CA HIS A 221 5.21 -5.11 0.44
C HIS A 221 6.28 -5.93 1.17
N PRO A 222 5.97 -6.64 2.26
CA PRO A 222 6.97 -7.45 2.99
C PRO A 222 7.70 -8.47 2.12
N TRP A 223 7.03 -9.06 1.14
CA TRP A 223 7.63 -10.02 0.21
C TRP A 223 8.68 -9.43 -0.74
N GLU A 224 8.75 -8.12 -0.89
CA GLU A 224 9.74 -7.46 -1.78
C GLU A 224 11.18 -7.53 -1.26
N ILE A 225 11.39 -7.85 0.01
CA ILE A 225 12.72 -8.05 0.61
C ILE A 225 13.09 -9.54 0.76
N ASP A 226 12.32 -10.45 0.14
CA ASP A 226 12.50 -11.90 0.23
C ASP A 226 12.94 -12.49 -1.12
N PRO A 227 14.23 -12.63 -1.37
CA PRO A 227 14.74 -13.24 -2.59
C PRO A 227 14.46 -14.75 -2.67
N ASP A 228 14.23 -15.40 -1.53
CA ASP A 228 14.06 -16.84 -1.39
C ASP A 228 12.59 -17.30 -1.43
N GLN A 229 11.66 -16.37 -1.70
CA GLN A 229 10.25 -16.69 -1.82
C GLN A 229 9.99 -17.73 -2.92
N PRO A 230 8.96 -18.60 -2.78
CA PRO A 230 8.62 -19.59 -3.80
C PRO A 230 8.41 -19.00 -5.18
N ARG A 231 8.91 -19.71 -6.20
CA ARG A 231 8.83 -19.28 -7.61
C ARG A 231 7.60 -19.90 -8.27
N LEU A 232 6.60 -19.08 -8.60
CA LEU A 232 5.40 -19.51 -9.29
C LEU A 232 5.62 -19.56 -10.81
N ASN A 233 4.95 -20.51 -11.48
CA ASN A 233 5.00 -20.62 -12.93
C ASN A 233 4.04 -19.64 -13.59
N VAL A 234 4.53 -18.43 -13.81
CA VAL A 234 3.78 -17.29 -14.40
C VAL A 234 4.45 -16.81 -15.68
N GLY A 235 3.73 -16.05 -16.50
CA GLY A 235 4.24 -15.49 -17.74
C GLY A 235 5.49 -14.60 -17.54
N PHE A 236 6.34 -14.52 -18.55
CA PHE A 236 7.65 -13.85 -18.50
C PHE A 236 7.58 -12.41 -17.93
N VAL A 237 6.60 -11.62 -18.36
CA VAL A 237 6.46 -10.22 -17.92
C VAL A 237 6.15 -10.15 -16.42
N SER A 238 5.19 -10.97 -15.94
CA SER A 238 4.85 -11.06 -14.51
C SER A 238 6.05 -11.55 -13.70
N LYS A 239 6.74 -12.59 -14.18
CA LYS A 239 7.95 -13.13 -13.56
C LYS A 239 9.05 -12.08 -13.43
N HIS A 240 9.32 -11.34 -14.52
CA HIS A 240 10.32 -10.27 -14.50
C HIS A 240 9.95 -9.13 -13.53
N ARG A 241 8.70 -8.63 -13.58
CA ARG A 241 8.23 -7.54 -12.72
C ARG A 241 8.24 -7.93 -11.24
N HIS A 242 7.90 -9.18 -10.92
CA HIS A 242 7.78 -9.64 -9.53
C HIS A 242 9.13 -10.00 -8.90
N TYR A 243 9.97 -10.78 -9.58
CA TYR A 243 11.18 -11.37 -8.96
C TYR A 243 12.46 -10.58 -9.16
N ARG A 244 12.43 -9.50 -9.97
CA ARG A 244 13.64 -8.73 -10.24
C ARG A 244 14.10 -7.92 -9.02
N ASN A 245 15.40 -7.98 -8.72
CA ASN A 245 16.09 -7.22 -7.70
C ASN A 245 15.55 -7.40 -6.26
N LEU A 246 14.89 -8.51 -5.94
CA LEU A 246 14.48 -8.83 -4.57
C LEU A 246 15.68 -8.85 -3.62
N ASP A 247 16.80 -9.37 -4.07
CA ASP A 247 18.10 -9.43 -3.38
C ASP A 247 18.66 -8.04 -3.02
N LYS A 248 18.27 -7.00 -3.75
CA LYS A 248 18.77 -5.63 -3.56
C LYS A 248 17.82 -4.73 -2.77
N THR A 249 16.57 -5.17 -2.61
CA THR A 249 15.51 -4.30 -2.10
C THR A 249 15.71 -3.96 -0.63
N GLU A 250 16.12 -4.92 0.19
CA GLU A 250 16.38 -4.68 1.61
C GLU A 250 17.49 -3.65 1.82
N GLY A 251 18.63 -3.79 1.13
CA GLY A 251 19.72 -2.82 1.23
C GLY A 251 19.35 -1.42 0.71
N ARG A 252 18.48 -1.35 -0.32
CA ARG A 252 17.93 -0.08 -0.79
C ARG A 252 16.99 0.53 0.24
N LEU A 253 16.15 -0.28 0.91
CA LEU A 253 15.25 0.17 1.96
C LEU A 253 16.04 0.71 3.15
N GLN A 254 17.06 -0.02 3.62
CA GLN A 254 17.96 0.45 4.69
C GLN A 254 18.57 1.81 4.38
N ARG A 255 19.01 2.00 3.14
CA ARG A 255 19.52 3.28 2.67
C ARG A 255 18.46 4.37 2.68
N LEU A 256 17.25 4.06 2.19
CA LEU A 256 16.13 5.00 2.15
C LEU A 256 15.74 5.49 3.56
N LEU A 257 15.73 4.57 4.53
CA LEU A 257 15.43 4.87 5.94
C LEU A 257 16.49 5.77 6.60
N LYS A 258 17.73 5.73 6.11
CA LYS A 258 18.81 6.64 6.56
C LYS A 258 18.72 8.01 5.88
N ASP A 259 18.36 8.03 4.61
CA ASP A 259 18.38 9.25 3.80
C ASP A 259 17.17 10.17 4.09
N PHE A 260 16.05 9.63 4.60
CA PHE A 260 14.80 10.38 4.82
C PHE A 260 14.14 10.05 6.16
N LYS A 261 13.38 11.03 6.68
CA LYS A 261 12.50 10.83 7.84
C LYS A 261 11.13 10.35 7.39
N PHE A 262 10.59 9.38 8.08
CA PHE A 262 9.26 8.82 7.81
C PHE A 262 8.39 8.85 9.06
N GLY A 263 7.07 8.87 8.83
CA GLY A 263 6.05 8.76 9.85
C GLY A 263 4.83 8.02 9.29
N THR A 264 3.80 7.87 10.11
CA THR A 264 2.50 7.30 9.76
C THR A 264 1.68 8.29 8.93
N VAL A 265 0.60 7.81 8.31
CA VAL A 265 -0.35 8.67 7.58
C VAL A 265 -1.00 9.70 8.51
N CYS A 266 -1.49 9.26 9.67
CA CYS A 266 -2.11 10.18 10.63
C CYS A 266 -1.15 11.26 11.14
N GLU A 267 0.13 10.94 11.36
CA GLU A 267 1.15 11.94 11.73
C GLU A 267 1.37 12.99 10.63
N VAL A 268 1.35 12.55 9.36
CA VAL A 268 1.48 13.46 8.22
C VAL A 268 0.25 14.33 8.07
N LEU A 269 -0.96 13.77 8.19
CA LEU A 269 -2.21 14.51 8.10
C LEU A 269 -2.33 15.56 9.23
N ALA A 270 -1.96 15.21 10.46
CA ALA A 270 -1.97 16.15 11.58
C ALA A 270 -1.09 17.39 11.34
N ARG A 271 0.06 17.20 10.66
CA ARG A 271 0.96 18.32 10.29
C ARG A 271 0.45 19.13 9.10
N SER A 272 -0.38 18.54 8.24
CA SER A 272 -0.93 19.23 7.06
C SER A 272 -2.15 20.06 7.41
N SER A 273 -2.77 19.83 8.56
CA SER A 273 -3.94 20.54 9.07
C SER A 273 -3.57 21.70 10.02
N ALA A 274 -2.30 21.78 10.44
CA ALA A 274 -1.74 22.85 11.28
C ALA A 274 -1.09 23.93 10.44
#